data_c3d753a4e55f23193f67acc7e1d1e8c7
#
_entry.id   c3d753a4e55f23193f67acc7e1d1e8c7
#
_cell.length_a   1.000
_cell.length_b   1.000
_cell.length_c   1.000
_cell.angle_alpha   90.00
_cell.angle_beta   90.00
_cell.angle_gamma   90.00
#
_symmetry.space_group_name_H-M   'P 1'
#
loop_
_entity.id
_entity.type
_entity.pdbx_description
1 polymer ?
#
loop_
_entity_poly.entity_id
_entity_poly.type
_entity_poly.pdbx_seq_one_letter_code
_entity_poly.pdbx_strand_id
1 'polypeptide(L)'
;AIAGDFLGNRRAEPMLHIEGTDCYYYAATVEPESRLNYRFVVDFDTNVLDPLNPRTVPITMALYHDGAGESSWFAMPDWHAASHLTESSDRHRGRIDTIEIPMSEGGTRTVDVYLPPFYDTFADRHPVAYVHWGEPARRLGTMTTSLDNLIGDTVRPTIVVFVHRKGGGFGELIGGGRAAYVRSVGEEVVPAIDERYRTAALREYRASVGYGFGGLAALDVAFSYPELFGKVAAQSPMRETVHENEVKARVTNADARAFDI
;
A
#
# COMPACT_ATOMS: atom_id res chain seq x y z
N ALA A 1 -13.88 -19.03 18.19
CA ALA A 1 -12.47 -18.66 18.12
C ALA A 1 -12.33 -17.16 17.79
N ILE A 2 -11.13 -16.62 17.89
CA ILE A 2 -10.80 -15.23 17.53
C ILE A 2 -9.60 -15.24 16.57
N ALA A 3 -9.65 -14.39 15.55
CA ALA A 3 -8.55 -14.08 14.64
C ALA A 3 -8.18 -12.61 14.79
N GLY A 4 -6.89 -12.25 14.72
CA GLY A 4 -6.48 -10.86 14.85
C GLY A 4 -4.98 -10.66 14.79
N ASP A 5 -4.58 -9.38 14.67
CA ASP A 5 -3.18 -8.95 14.50
C ASP A 5 -2.29 -9.40 15.67
N PHE A 6 -2.86 -9.57 16.85
CA PHE A 6 -2.15 -10.03 18.07
C PHE A 6 -1.77 -11.52 18.06
N LEU A 7 -2.20 -12.29 17.04
CA LEU A 7 -1.88 -13.71 16.92
C LEU A 7 -0.60 -13.99 16.13
N GLY A 8 0.00 -12.99 15.54
CA GLY A 8 1.14 -13.15 14.63
C GLY A 8 0.77 -13.98 13.40
N ASN A 9 1.45 -15.12 13.19
CA ASN A 9 1.23 -15.99 12.03
C ASN A 9 0.09 -17.02 12.22
N ARG A 10 -0.58 -17.06 13.36
CA ARG A 10 -1.68 -17.97 13.64
C ARG A 10 -2.98 -17.44 13.05
N ARG A 11 -3.76 -18.31 12.44
CA ARG A 11 -5.00 -17.90 11.74
C ARG A 11 -6.12 -17.57 12.71
N ALA A 12 -6.30 -18.40 13.73
CA ALA A 12 -7.30 -18.22 14.78
C ALA A 12 -6.88 -18.98 16.04
N GLU A 13 -7.38 -18.53 17.18
CA GLU A 13 -7.19 -19.17 18.48
C GLU A 13 -8.54 -19.43 19.14
N PRO A 14 -8.72 -20.57 19.82
CA PRO A 14 -9.90 -20.82 20.62
C PRO A 14 -10.06 -19.77 21.72
N MET A 15 -11.31 -19.37 21.96
CA MET A 15 -11.65 -18.58 23.13
C MET A 15 -11.97 -19.51 24.29
N LEU A 16 -11.66 -19.10 25.51
CA LEU A 16 -11.98 -19.85 26.72
C LEU A 16 -13.42 -19.57 27.14
N HIS A 17 -14.16 -20.62 27.47
CA HIS A 17 -15.53 -20.51 27.97
C HIS A 17 -15.53 -20.21 29.48
N ILE A 18 -16.38 -19.28 29.90
CA ILE A 18 -16.62 -19.02 31.33
C ILE A 18 -17.70 -19.96 31.80
N GLU A 19 -17.34 -20.91 32.63
CA GLU A 19 -18.22 -21.96 33.12
C GLU A 19 -19.50 -21.42 33.79
N GLY A 20 -20.65 -21.96 33.41
CA GLY A 20 -21.95 -21.51 33.90
C GLY A 20 -22.51 -20.25 33.21
N THR A 21 -21.91 -19.79 32.14
CA THR A 21 -22.37 -18.64 31.35
C THR A 21 -22.30 -18.94 29.85
N ASP A 22 -22.88 -18.08 29.00
CA ASP A 22 -22.71 -18.11 27.55
C ASP A 22 -21.52 -17.25 27.07
N CYS A 23 -20.64 -16.85 27.97
CA CYS A 23 -19.55 -15.95 27.68
C CYS A 23 -18.25 -16.69 27.34
N TYR A 24 -17.55 -16.16 26.35
CA TYR A 24 -16.21 -16.61 25.96
C TYR A 24 -15.25 -15.43 26.02
N TYR A 25 -14.01 -15.69 26.37
CA TYR A 25 -12.98 -14.66 26.41
C TYR A 25 -11.66 -15.13 25.80
N TYR A 26 -10.88 -14.17 25.35
CA TYR A 26 -9.49 -14.33 24.96
C TYR A 26 -8.67 -13.22 25.61
N ALA A 27 -7.51 -13.53 26.12
CA ALA A 27 -6.61 -12.56 26.75
C ALA A 27 -5.25 -12.57 26.03
N ALA A 28 -4.76 -11.41 25.67
CA ALA A 28 -3.44 -11.20 25.09
C ALA A 28 -2.77 -9.97 25.73
N THR A 29 -1.44 -9.98 25.78
CA THR A 29 -0.66 -8.80 26.12
C THR A 29 -0.19 -8.14 24.83
N VAL A 30 -0.46 -6.86 24.70
CA VAL A 30 -0.11 -6.06 23.53
C VAL A 30 0.48 -4.72 23.97
N GLU A 31 1.19 -4.04 23.08
CA GLU A 31 1.81 -2.75 23.38
C GLU A 31 0.76 -1.65 23.64
N PRO A 32 1.02 -0.71 24.58
CA PRO A 32 0.06 0.33 24.97
C PRO A 32 -0.36 1.26 23.83
N GLU A 33 0.48 1.46 22.80
CA GLU A 33 0.21 2.26 21.62
C GLU A 33 -0.40 1.46 20.46
N SER A 34 -0.78 0.20 20.68
CA SER A 34 -1.30 -0.65 19.62
C SER A 34 -2.73 -0.29 19.21
N ARG A 35 -2.98 -0.34 17.91
CA ARG A 35 -4.30 -0.47 17.30
C ARG A 35 -4.35 -1.78 16.52
N LEU A 36 -5.32 -2.62 16.82
CA LEU A 36 -5.35 -4.01 16.36
C LEU A 36 -6.69 -4.34 15.74
N ASN A 37 -6.65 -5.07 14.63
CA ASN A 37 -7.83 -5.61 13.97
C ASN A 37 -8.12 -7.01 14.50
N TYR A 38 -9.41 -7.38 14.55
CA TYR A 38 -9.85 -8.70 14.94
C TYR A 38 -11.19 -9.07 14.33
N ARG A 39 -11.46 -10.38 14.35
CA ARG A 39 -12.75 -10.99 13.99
C ARG A 39 -13.03 -12.15 14.92
N PHE A 40 -14.28 -12.44 15.14
CA PHE A 40 -14.66 -13.74 15.68
C PHE A 40 -14.73 -14.77 14.57
N VAL A 41 -14.41 -16.01 14.91
CA VAL A 41 -14.48 -17.14 14.00
C VAL A 41 -15.44 -18.17 14.60
N VAL A 42 -16.60 -18.29 13.98
CA VAL A 42 -17.64 -19.24 14.38
C VAL A 42 -17.38 -20.57 13.69
N ASP A 43 -17.45 -21.65 14.46
CA ASP A 43 -17.24 -23.03 13.99
C ASP A 43 -15.90 -23.25 13.26
N PHE A 44 -14.88 -22.43 13.56
CA PHE A 44 -13.56 -22.40 12.93
C PHE A 44 -13.56 -22.18 11.41
N ASP A 45 -14.64 -21.67 10.88
CA ASP A 45 -14.85 -21.47 9.44
C ASP A 45 -15.34 -20.05 9.11
N THR A 46 -16.41 -19.60 9.72
CA THR A 46 -17.07 -18.34 9.37
C THR A 46 -16.54 -17.16 10.16
N ASN A 47 -15.99 -16.18 9.45
CA ASN A 47 -15.53 -14.91 10.04
C ASN A 47 -16.70 -13.95 10.23
N VAL A 48 -16.85 -13.42 11.44
CA VAL A 48 -17.88 -12.42 11.77
C VAL A 48 -17.27 -11.23 12.48
N LEU A 49 -17.87 -10.05 12.25
CA LEU A 49 -17.53 -8.84 12.99
C LEU A 49 -18.04 -8.96 14.44
N ASP A 50 -17.42 -8.20 15.33
CA ASP A 50 -17.94 -8.04 16.67
C ASP A 50 -19.24 -7.20 16.63
N PRO A 51 -20.40 -7.77 16.95
CA PRO A 51 -21.67 -7.06 16.87
C PRO A 51 -21.80 -5.97 17.93
N LEU A 52 -20.95 -5.97 18.95
CA LEU A 52 -20.94 -4.98 20.04
C LEU A 52 -19.93 -3.86 19.80
N ASN A 53 -19.07 -4.01 18.80
CA ASN A 53 -18.07 -3.00 18.46
C ASN A 53 -18.39 -2.33 17.12
N PRO A 54 -18.87 -1.07 17.11
CA PRO A 54 -19.20 -0.38 15.86
C PRO A 54 -17.97 0.04 15.04
N ARG A 55 -16.77 -0.15 15.57
CA ARG A 55 -15.52 0.25 14.89
C ARG A 55 -15.09 -0.82 13.92
N THR A 56 -15.25 -0.55 12.63
CA THR A 56 -14.80 -1.43 11.55
C THR A 56 -13.79 -0.74 10.64
N VAL A 57 -13.04 -1.53 9.91
CA VAL A 57 -12.10 -1.10 8.88
C VAL A 57 -12.12 -2.10 7.73
N PRO A 58 -12.11 -1.62 6.48
CA PRO A 58 -11.95 -2.51 5.34
C PRO A 58 -10.62 -3.25 5.39
N ILE A 59 -10.62 -4.53 5.06
CA ILE A 59 -9.40 -5.32 4.92
C ILE A 59 -9.05 -5.47 3.45
N THR A 60 -7.79 -5.16 3.13
CA THR A 60 -7.28 -5.18 1.75
C THR A 60 -6.81 -6.54 1.30
N MET A 61 -6.60 -7.45 2.24
CA MET A 61 -6.05 -8.77 1.93
C MET A 61 -6.81 -9.88 2.62
N ALA A 62 -7.30 -10.77 1.81
CA ALA A 62 -7.79 -12.09 2.21
C ALA A 62 -6.63 -13.02 2.62
N LEU A 63 -5.73 -12.59 3.50
CA LEU A 63 -4.81 -13.54 4.17
C LEU A 63 -5.58 -14.49 5.08
N TYR A 64 -6.83 -14.14 5.39
CA TYR A 64 -7.73 -14.85 6.26
C TYR A 64 -9.03 -15.21 5.51
N HIS A 65 -8.90 -16.08 4.54
CA HIS A 65 -9.89 -16.94 3.89
C HIS A 65 -11.06 -16.37 3.08
N ASP A 66 -11.66 -15.20 3.27
CA ASP A 66 -12.98 -14.97 2.66
C ASP A 66 -13.11 -13.73 1.76
N GLY A 67 -12.02 -13.26 1.18
CA GLY A 67 -12.12 -12.13 0.25
C GLY A 67 -12.23 -10.76 0.91
N ALA A 68 -12.64 -9.76 0.15
CA ALA A 68 -12.83 -8.41 0.63
C ALA A 68 -13.92 -8.35 1.71
N GLY A 69 -13.58 -7.78 2.85
CA GLY A 69 -14.53 -7.62 3.95
C GLY A 69 -14.03 -6.57 4.92
N GLU A 70 -14.69 -6.50 6.06
CA GLU A 70 -14.32 -5.61 7.15
C GLU A 70 -13.74 -6.41 8.33
N SER A 71 -12.94 -5.77 9.14
CA SER A 71 -12.54 -6.23 10.48
C SER A 71 -13.02 -5.27 11.52
N SER A 72 -13.40 -5.78 12.67
CA SER A 72 -13.50 -4.97 13.89
C SER A 72 -12.12 -4.55 14.34
N TRP A 73 -12.00 -3.39 15.01
CA TRP A 73 -10.73 -2.97 15.57
C TRP A 73 -10.91 -2.34 16.95
N PHE A 74 -9.86 -2.40 17.74
CA PHE A 74 -9.74 -1.66 18.98
C PHE A 74 -8.38 -0.97 19.09
N ALA A 75 -8.29 0.01 19.93
CA ALA A 75 -7.05 0.68 20.26
C ALA A 75 -6.79 0.63 21.75
N MET A 76 -5.54 0.46 22.11
CA MET A 76 -5.06 0.57 23.46
C MET A 76 -5.05 2.05 23.92
N PRO A 77 -5.03 2.32 25.24
CA PRO A 77 -5.22 3.69 25.77
C PRO A 77 -4.22 4.72 25.24
N ASP A 78 -2.98 4.32 24.95
CA ASP A 78 -1.92 5.23 24.53
C ASP A 78 -1.80 5.33 22.99
N TRP A 79 -2.69 4.65 22.27
CA TRP A 79 -2.72 4.78 20.81
C TRP A 79 -3.33 6.11 20.37
N HIS A 80 -2.62 6.81 19.50
CA HIS A 80 -3.09 8.03 18.87
C HIS A 80 -3.00 7.92 17.34
N ALA A 81 -4.09 8.30 16.67
CA ALA A 81 -4.05 8.40 15.22
C ALA A 81 -3.04 9.49 14.80
N ALA A 82 -2.21 9.19 13.79
CA ALA A 82 -1.31 10.20 13.24
C ALA A 82 -2.13 11.37 12.66
N SER A 83 -1.78 12.60 13.02
CA SER A 83 -2.54 13.81 12.66
C SER A 83 -2.70 13.99 11.16
N HIS A 84 -1.71 13.54 10.37
CA HIS A 84 -1.76 13.66 8.91
C HIS A 84 -2.77 12.72 8.24
N LEU A 85 -3.37 11.77 8.96
CA LEU A 85 -4.40 10.86 8.43
C LEU A 85 -5.81 11.47 8.47
N THR A 86 -6.00 12.60 9.16
CA THR A 86 -7.30 13.27 9.28
C THR A 86 -7.33 14.49 8.36
N GLU A 87 -8.43 14.66 7.62
CA GLU A 87 -8.60 15.85 6.78
C GLU A 87 -8.52 17.14 7.61
N SER A 88 -7.75 18.10 7.12
CA SER A 88 -7.62 19.43 7.69
C SER A 88 -8.26 20.47 6.75
N SER A 89 -9.07 21.35 7.32
CA SER A 89 -9.67 22.47 6.58
C SER A 89 -8.66 23.56 6.22
N ASP A 90 -7.52 23.59 6.91
CA ASP A 90 -6.53 24.65 6.80
C ASP A 90 -5.43 24.33 5.78
N ARG A 91 -5.53 23.18 5.11
CA ARG A 91 -4.57 22.72 4.11
C ARG A 91 -5.13 22.85 2.69
N HIS A 92 -4.26 23.27 1.78
CA HIS A 92 -4.58 23.23 0.35
C HIS A 92 -4.55 21.80 -0.15
N ARG A 93 -5.55 21.40 -0.93
CA ARG A 93 -5.67 20.04 -1.46
C ARG A 93 -5.08 19.95 -2.85
N GLY A 94 -4.41 18.83 -3.10
CA GLY A 94 -4.08 18.39 -4.43
C GLY A 94 -5.33 17.92 -5.18
N ARG A 95 -5.15 17.52 -6.44
CA ARG A 95 -6.21 16.92 -7.25
C ARG A 95 -5.80 15.56 -7.80
N ILE A 96 -6.77 14.74 -8.14
CA ILE A 96 -6.58 13.44 -8.77
C ILE A 96 -7.05 13.49 -10.21
N ASP A 97 -6.16 13.10 -11.12
CA ASP A 97 -6.50 12.77 -12.50
C ASP A 97 -6.50 11.25 -12.64
N THR A 98 -7.60 10.66 -13.11
CA THR A 98 -7.62 9.24 -13.49
C THR A 98 -7.42 9.15 -14.99
N ILE A 99 -6.41 8.39 -15.41
CA ILE A 99 -6.10 8.21 -16.84
C ILE A 99 -5.94 6.72 -17.19
N GLU A 100 -6.25 6.41 -18.43
CA GLU A 100 -6.06 5.10 -19.05
C GLU A 100 -4.85 5.16 -19.98
N ILE A 101 -3.85 4.32 -19.74
CA ILE A 101 -2.64 4.22 -20.56
C ILE A 101 -2.75 2.97 -21.43
N PRO A 102 -2.73 3.09 -22.76
CA PRO A 102 -2.70 1.93 -23.66
C PRO A 102 -1.45 1.09 -23.41
N MET A 103 -1.59 -0.24 -23.40
CA MET A 103 -0.49 -1.18 -23.19
C MET A 103 -0.16 -1.92 -24.48
N SER A 104 1.11 -2.09 -24.77
CA SER A 104 1.59 -2.80 -25.98
C SER A 104 1.12 -4.26 -26.05
N GLU A 105 0.97 -4.91 -24.89
CA GLU A 105 0.41 -6.27 -24.78
C GLU A 105 -1.13 -6.30 -24.89
N GLY A 106 -1.76 -5.17 -25.19
CA GLY A 106 -3.20 -5.00 -25.34
C GLY A 106 -3.92 -4.55 -24.07
N GLY A 107 -5.06 -3.88 -24.29
CA GLY A 107 -5.86 -3.26 -23.23
C GLY A 107 -5.24 -1.97 -22.69
N THR A 108 -5.73 -1.53 -21.54
CA THR A 108 -5.28 -0.31 -20.87
C THR A 108 -4.86 -0.61 -19.43
N ARG A 109 -4.07 0.30 -18.85
CA ARG A 109 -3.77 0.36 -17.43
C ARG A 109 -4.31 1.66 -16.85
N THR A 110 -5.18 1.53 -15.88
CA THR A 110 -5.66 2.68 -15.10
C THR A 110 -4.58 3.13 -14.13
N VAL A 111 -4.34 4.42 -14.07
CA VAL A 111 -3.55 5.07 -13.03
C VAL A 111 -4.29 6.28 -12.50
N ASP A 112 -4.22 6.49 -11.18
CA ASP A 112 -4.64 7.75 -10.56
C ASP A 112 -3.39 8.60 -10.31
N VAL A 113 -3.40 9.82 -10.79
CA VAL A 113 -2.29 10.75 -10.65
C VAL A 113 -2.67 11.86 -9.69
N TYR A 114 -2.08 11.84 -8.51
CA TYR A 114 -2.18 12.97 -7.57
C TYR A 114 -1.24 14.08 -8.00
N LEU A 115 -1.81 15.25 -8.20
CA LEU A 115 -1.08 16.49 -8.47
C LEU A 115 -1.08 17.36 -7.21
N PRO A 116 0.09 17.85 -6.77
CA PRO A 116 0.19 18.57 -5.52
C PRO A 116 -0.58 19.90 -5.54
N PRO A 117 -0.91 20.48 -4.39
CA PRO A 117 -1.48 21.82 -4.32
C PRO A 117 -0.69 22.82 -5.17
N PHE A 118 -1.41 23.74 -5.84
CA PHE A 118 -0.85 24.76 -6.72
C PHE A 118 -0.15 24.24 -7.99
N TYR A 119 -0.28 22.97 -8.33
CA TYR A 119 0.29 22.41 -9.56
C TYR A 119 -0.03 23.26 -10.80
N ASP A 120 -1.26 23.73 -10.97
CA ASP A 120 -1.67 24.51 -12.14
C ASP A 120 -1.27 26.00 -12.05
N THR A 121 -0.81 26.46 -10.88
CA THR A 121 -0.42 27.85 -10.65
C THR A 121 1.04 28.10 -11.00
N PHE A 122 1.91 27.14 -10.73
CA PHE A 122 3.36 27.26 -10.92
C PHE A 122 3.84 26.32 -12.04
N ALA A 123 4.85 26.77 -12.78
CA ALA A 123 5.42 25.99 -13.89
C ALA A 123 6.50 24.99 -13.46
N ASP A 124 6.65 24.77 -12.17
CA ASP A 124 7.71 23.92 -11.60
C ASP A 124 7.57 22.45 -12.05
N ARG A 125 8.71 21.79 -12.20
CA ARG A 125 8.75 20.33 -12.37
C ARG A 125 8.84 19.66 -11.01
N HIS A 126 8.09 18.58 -10.86
CA HIS A 126 7.93 17.88 -9.60
C HIS A 126 8.59 16.50 -9.62
N PRO A 127 9.20 16.05 -8.50
CA PRO A 127 9.54 14.64 -8.33
C PRO A 127 8.29 13.77 -8.43
N VAL A 128 8.49 12.49 -8.75
CA VAL A 128 7.40 11.54 -8.95
C VAL A 128 7.60 10.30 -8.10
N ALA A 129 6.56 9.89 -7.38
CA ALA A 129 6.50 8.60 -6.70
C ALA A 129 5.47 7.69 -7.40
N TYR A 130 5.91 6.52 -7.83
CA TYR A 130 5.05 5.49 -8.41
C TYR A 130 4.68 4.49 -7.32
N VAL A 131 3.42 4.46 -6.96
CA VAL A 131 2.88 3.61 -5.88
C VAL A 131 2.26 2.36 -6.48
N HIS A 132 2.92 1.22 -6.28
CA HIS A 132 2.45 -0.07 -6.76
C HIS A 132 1.36 -0.63 -5.84
N TRP A 133 0.36 -1.27 -6.43
CA TRP A 133 -0.90 -1.60 -5.77
C TRP A 133 -1.58 -0.32 -5.25
N GLY A 134 -1.69 0.65 -6.14
CA GLY A 134 -1.97 2.04 -5.81
C GLY A 134 -3.38 2.29 -5.29
N GLU A 135 -4.40 1.58 -5.78
CA GLU A 135 -5.78 1.81 -5.35
C GLU A 135 -5.97 1.63 -3.84
N PRO A 136 -5.53 0.54 -3.19
CA PRO A 136 -5.62 0.41 -1.75
C PRO A 136 -4.79 1.46 -1.00
N ALA A 137 -3.58 1.79 -1.46
CA ALA A 137 -2.76 2.84 -0.84
C ALA A 137 -3.49 4.19 -0.84
N ARG A 138 -4.14 4.54 -1.94
CA ARG A 138 -4.91 5.77 -2.07
C ARG A 138 -6.17 5.76 -1.23
N ARG A 139 -7.01 4.72 -1.35
CA ARG A 139 -8.37 4.68 -0.77
C ARG A 139 -8.40 4.24 0.69
N LEU A 140 -7.61 3.24 1.05
CA LEU A 140 -7.61 2.65 2.39
C LEU A 140 -6.44 3.15 3.25
N GLY A 141 -5.29 3.39 2.63
CA GLY A 141 -4.14 4.02 3.28
C GLY A 141 -4.25 5.53 3.43
N THR A 142 -5.35 6.14 2.98
CA THR A 142 -5.58 7.61 3.06
C THR A 142 -4.39 8.45 2.57
N MET A 143 -3.63 7.92 1.60
CA MET A 143 -2.36 8.52 1.19
C MET A 143 -2.55 9.92 0.58
N THR A 144 -3.68 10.19 -0.08
CA THR A 144 -4.00 11.53 -0.59
C THR A 144 -4.19 12.54 0.53
N THR A 145 -4.91 12.19 1.59
CA THR A 145 -5.09 13.03 2.77
C THR A 145 -3.74 13.31 3.45
N SER A 146 -2.89 12.29 3.57
CA SER A 146 -1.54 12.45 4.10
C SER A 146 -0.70 13.41 3.26
N LEU A 147 -0.78 13.32 1.92
CA LEU A 147 -0.07 14.23 1.02
C LEU A 147 -0.57 15.67 1.16
N ASP A 148 -1.88 15.89 1.21
CA ASP A 148 -2.48 17.21 1.42
C ASP A 148 -2.01 17.86 2.73
N ASN A 149 -1.88 17.06 3.78
CA ASN A 149 -1.47 17.55 5.10
C ASN A 149 0.05 17.78 5.22
N LEU A 150 0.88 17.02 4.50
CA LEU A 150 2.32 17.04 4.66
C LEU A 150 3.06 17.86 3.59
N ILE A 151 2.47 18.06 2.40
CA ILE A 151 3.09 18.85 1.33
C ILE A 151 3.14 20.31 1.72
N GLY A 152 4.35 20.88 1.56
CA GLY A 152 4.64 22.26 1.93
C GLY A 152 5.14 22.43 3.37
N ASP A 153 5.15 21.34 4.14
CA ASP A 153 5.71 21.30 5.50
C ASP A 153 6.90 20.32 5.56
N THR A 154 6.61 19.03 5.62
CA THR A 154 7.64 17.98 5.69
C THR A 154 7.89 17.29 4.36
N VAL A 155 6.93 17.37 3.42
CA VAL A 155 7.02 16.77 2.09
C VAL A 155 7.05 17.87 1.04
N ARG A 156 8.04 17.84 0.15
CA ARG A 156 8.07 18.73 -1.02
C ARG A 156 6.92 18.42 -1.99
N PRO A 157 6.42 19.41 -2.76
CA PRO A 157 5.42 19.16 -3.79
C PRO A 157 5.86 18.02 -4.73
N THR A 158 5.09 16.94 -4.75
CA THR A 158 5.42 15.67 -5.42
C THR A 158 4.21 15.17 -6.18
N ILE A 159 4.38 14.74 -7.42
CA ILE A 159 3.38 13.98 -8.17
C ILE A 159 3.40 12.55 -7.63
N VAL A 160 2.21 11.97 -7.37
CA VAL A 160 2.13 10.56 -6.96
C VAL A 160 1.23 9.81 -7.95
N VAL A 161 1.80 8.77 -8.54
CA VAL A 161 1.13 7.92 -9.54
C VAL A 161 0.74 6.61 -8.88
N PHE A 162 -0.53 6.42 -8.62
CA PHE A 162 -1.08 5.18 -8.09
C PHE A 162 -1.34 4.21 -9.24
N VAL A 163 -0.48 3.22 -9.39
CA VAL A 163 -0.55 2.23 -10.46
C VAL A 163 -1.53 1.13 -10.06
N HIS A 164 -2.66 1.04 -10.77
CA HIS A 164 -3.66 0.03 -10.52
C HIS A 164 -3.26 -1.32 -11.11
N ARG A 165 -3.73 -2.40 -10.49
CA ARG A 165 -3.62 -3.75 -11.05
C ARG A 165 -4.63 -3.94 -12.19
N LYS A 166 -4.30 -4.81 -13.12
CA LYS A 166 -5.27 -5.36 -14.07
C LYS A 166 -5.98 -6.55 -13.43
N GLY A 167 -7.30 -6.54 -13.42
CA GLY A 167 -8.12 -7.63 -12.87
C GLY A 167 -8.09 -7.75 -11.33
N GLY A 168 -8.74 -8.76 -10.80
CA GLY A 168 -8.97 -8.92 -9.35
C GLY A 168 -7.87 -9.65 -8.58
N GLY A 169 -6.94 -10.32 -9.24
CA GLY A 169 -5.94 -11.19 -8.59
C GLY A 169 -4.57 -10.55 -8.38
N PHE A 170 -3.69 -11.24 -7.66
CA PHE A 170 -2.31 -10.80 -7.41
C PHE A 170 -1.29 -11.32 -8.46
N GLY A 171 -1.72 -12.13 -9.43
CA GLY A 171 -0.85 -12.77 -10.41
C GLY A 171 0.02 -11.81 -11.22
N GLU A 172 -0.40 -10.55 -11.34
CA GLU A 172 0.37 -9.48 -11.97
C GLU A 172 1.55 -8.98 -11.11
N LEU A 173 1.42 -9.04 -9.78
CA LEU A 173 2.46 -8.55 -8.87
C LEU A 173 3.41 -9.65 -8.40
N ILE A 174 2.93 -10.90 -8.28
CA ILE A 174 3.67 -12.01 -7.67
C ILE A 174 3.70 -13.28 -8.50
N GLY A 175 2.86 -13.38 -9.55
CA GLY A 175 2.74 -14.57 -10.40
C GLY A 175 3.39 -14.40 -11.75
N GLY A 176 2.90 -15.17 -12.73
CA GLY A 176 3.40 -15.18 -14.10
C GLY A 176 3.31 -13.83 -14.85
N GLY A 177 2.43 -12.93 -14.40
CA GLY A 177 2.29 -11.57 -14.96
C GLY A 177 3.32 -10.56 -14.48
N ARG A 178 4.18 -10.90 -13.50
CA ARG A 178 5.11 -9.98 -12.85
C ARG A 178 6.08 -9.29 -13.83
N ALA A 179 6.69 -10.06 -14.73
CA ALA A 179 7.62 -9.51 -15.72
C ALA A 179 6.93 -8.54 -16.69
N ALA A 180 5.70 -8.84 -17.09
CA ALA A 180 4.88 -7.95 -17.93
C ALA A 180 4.50 -6.67 -17.18
N TYR A 181 4.12 -6.79 -15.89
CA TYR A 181 3.86 -5.64 -15.04
C TYR A 181 5.07 -4.71 -14.94
N VAL A 182 6.24 -5.27 -14.61
CA VAL A 182 7.49 -4.50 -14.46
C VAL A 182 7.83 -3.76 -15.76
N ARG A 183 7.73 -4.45 -16.91
CA ARG A 183 7.94 -3.81 -18.23
C ARG A 183 6.93 -2.70 -18.47
N SER A 184 5.65 -2.95 -18.24
CA SER A 184 4.60 -1.95 -18.49
C SER A 184 4.82 -0.68 -17.67
N VAL A 185 5.31 -0.79 -16.45
CA VAL A 185 5.63 0.40 -15.64
C VAL A 185 6.81 1.17 -16.22
N GLY A 186 7.93 0.49 -16.50
CA GLY A 186 9.15 1.15 -16.99
C GLY A 186 9.04 1.71 -18.38
N GLU A 187 8.40 0.96 -19.29
CA GLU A 187 8.41 1.25 -20.74
C GLU A 187 7.16 2.01 -21.22
N GLU A 188 6.06 1.98 -20.45
CA GLU A 188 4.79 2.56 -20.90
C GLU A 188 4.23 3.58 -19.90
N VAL A 189 4.14 3.24 -18.61
CA VAL A 189 3.55 4.15 -17.61
C VAL A 189 4.47 5.35 -17.36
N VAL A 190 5.75 5.13 -17.10
CA VAL A 190 6.70 6.22 -16.82
C VAL A 190 6.79 7.21 -17.99
N PRO A 191 6.98 6.78 -19.24
CA PRO A 191 6.97 7.72 -20.40
C PRO A 191 5.66 8.48 -20.56
N ALA A 192 4.50 7.82 -20.41
CA ALA A 192 3.20 8.45 -20.55
C ALA A 192 2.96 9.54 -19.46
N ILE A 193 3.45 9.31 -18.24
CA ILE A 193 3.39 10.30 -17.15
C ILE A 193 4.32 11.48 -17.43
N ASP A 194 5.55 11.22 -17.90
CA ASP A 194 6.52 12.27 -18.21
C ASP A 194 6.07 13.16 -19.38
N GLU A 195 5.37 12.58 -20.37
CA GLU A 195 4.80 13.33 -21.49
C GLU A 195 3.63 14.22 -21.06
N ARG A 196 2.77 13.72 -20.15
CA ARG A 196 1.52 14.38 -19.79
C ARG A 196 1.65 15.39 -18.66
N TYR A 197 2.61 15.21 -17.76
CA TYR A 197 2.74 16.01 -16.54
C TYR A 197 4.13 16.65 -16.42
N ARG A 198 4.22 17.72 -15.65
CA ARG A 198 5.48 18.43 -15.37
C ARG A 198 6.34 17.66 -14.37
N THR A 199 6.86 16.54 -14.79
CA THR A 199 7.77 15.70 -13.99
C THR A 199 9.20 16.21 -14.06
N ALA A 200 9.95 16.09 -12.98
CA ALA A 200 11.41 16.12 -13.01
C ALA A 200 11.90 14.73 -13.46
N ALA A 201 12.05 14.56 -14.78
CA ALA A 201 12.27 13.25 -15.41
C ALA A 201 13.71 12.75 -15.27
N LEU A 202 14.28 12.84 -14.05
CA LEU A 202 15.60 12.33 -13.69
C LEU A 202 15.44 11.27 -12.60
N ARG A 203 16.31 10.25 -12.61
CA ARG A 203 16.24 9.12 -11.68
C ARG A 203 16.24 9.53 -10.20
N GLU A 204 17.02 10.54 -9.83
CA GLU A 204 17.12 11.06 -8.46
C GLU A 204 15.82 11.72 -7.95
N TYR A 205 14.91 12.05 -8.86
CA TYR A 205 13.58 12.59 -8.55
C TYR A 205 12.46 11.57 -8.74
N ARG A 206 12.80 10.31 -8.99
CA ARG A 206 11.81 9.26 -9.19
C ARG A 206 11.93 8.17 -8.16
N ALA A 207 10.81 7.87 -7.48
CA ALA A 207 10.71 6.83 -6.47
C ALA A 207 9.74 5.73 -6.90
N SER A 208 10.11 4.48 -6.63
CA SER A 208 9.24 3.30 -6.70
C SER A 208 8.81 2.93 -5.29
N VAL A 209 7.51 2.89 -5.02
CA VAL A 209 6.97 2.80 -3.66
C VAL A 209 5.89 1.72 -3.60
N GLY A 210 5.81 1.00 -2.49
CA GLY A 210 4.72 0.05 -2.29
C GLY A 210 4.75 -0.61 -0.92
N TYR A 211 3.65 -1.27 -0.57
CA TYR A 211 3.53 -2.07 0.65
C TYR A 211 3.05 -3.48 0.32
N GLY A 212 3.37 -4.46 1.17
CA GLY A 212 2.99 -5.85 0.94
C GLY A 212 3.44 -6.36 -0.42
N PHE A 213 2.53 -6.85 -1.26
CA PHE A 213 2.81 -7.25 -2.64
C PHE A 213 3.22 -6.06 -3.53
N GLY A 214 2.67 -4.88 -3.27
CA GLY A 214 3.12 -3.65 -3.93
C GLY A 214 4.56 -3.29 -3.56
N GLY A 215 5.00 -3.61 -2.33
CA GLY A 215 6.39 -3.45 -1.90
C GLY A 215 7.35 -4.35 -2.68
N LEU A 216 6.95 -5.61 -2.93
CA LEU A 216 7.72 -6.51 -3.79
C LEU A 216 7.81 -5.97 -5.22
N ALA A 217 6.68 -5.52 -5.79
CA ALA A 217 6.65 -4.92 -7.12
C ALA A 217 7.51 -3.64 -7.20
N ALA A 218 7.55 -2.84 -6.13
CA ALA A 218 8.39 -1.64 -6.07
C ALA A 218 9.88 -1.98 -6.18
N LEU A 219 10.33 -3.01 -5.48
CA LEU A 219 11.70 -3.51 -5.61
C LEU A 219 11.99 -4.02 -7.03
N ASP A 220 11.08 -4.83 -7.59
CA ASP A 220 11.26 -5.38 -8.92
C ASP A 220 11.37 -4.31 -10.00
N VAL A 221 10.50 -3.30 -9.94
CA VAL A 221 10.52 -2.18 -10.91
C VAL A 221 11.80 -1.36 -10.75
N ALA A 222 12.15 -0.97 -9.52
CA ALA A 222 13.35 -0.15 -9.29
C ALA A 222 14.63 -0.87 -9.73
N PHE A 223 14.79 -2.16 -9.40
CA PHE A 223 15.97 -2.93 -9.77
C PHE A 223 16.02 -3.35 -11.25
N SER A 224 14.87 -3.37 -11.92
CA SER A 224 14.82 -3.63 -13.36
C SER A 224 15.12 -2.38 -14.20
N TYR A 225 14.83 -1.20 -13.66
CA TYR A 225 15.01 0.10 -14.32
C TYR A 225 15.79 1.08 -13.43
N PRO A 226 17.04 0.77 -13.03
CA PRO A 226 17.84 1.63 -12.16
C PRO A 226 18.18 3.00 -12.78
N GLU A 227 18.11 3.11 -14.11
CA GLU A 227 18.24 4.36 -14.85
C GLU A 227 17.02 5.27 -14.70
N LEU A 228 15.84 4.69 -14.42
CA LEU A 228 14.61 5.45 -14.22
C LEU A 228 14.38 5.81 -12.76
N PHE A 229 14.71 4.91 -11.83
CA PHE A 229 14.41 5.04 -10.41
C PHE A 229 15.68 5.15 -9.58
N GLY A 230 15.84 6.26 -8.87
CA GLY A 230 16.93 6.47 -7.91
C GLY A 230 16.56 6.17 -6.47
N LYS A 231 15.25 5.98 -6.19
CA LYS A 231 14.73 5.73 -4.85
C LYS A 231 13.75 4.58 -4.86
N VAL A 232 13.78 3.77 -3.79
CA VAL A 232 12.81 2.71 -3.57
C VAL A 232 12.35 2.69 -2.11
N ALA A 233 11.05 2.54 -1.89
CA ALA A 233 10.47 2.35 -0.58
C ALA A 233 9.52 1.14 -0.60
N ALA A 234 9.97 0.04 0.00
CA ALA A 234 9.22 -1.20 0.09
C ALA A 234 8.82 -1.45 1.54
N GLN A 235 7.59 -1.08 1.89
CA GLN A 235 7.06 -1.26 3.23
C GLN A 235 6.51 -2.67 3.40
N SER A 236 7.04 -3.41 4.39
CA SER A 236 6.63 -4.79 4.70
C SER A 236 6.42 -5.65 3.44
N PRO A 237 7.42 -5.75 2.53
CA PRO A 237 7.25 -6.49 1.30
C PRO A 237 6.92 -7.94 1.62
N MET A 238 5.88 -8.46 0.95
CA MET A 238 5.45 -9.84 1.18
C MET A 238 6.51 -10.81 0.70
N ARG A 239 6.88 -11.74 1.59
CA ARG A 239 7.87 -12.78 1.30
C ARG A 239 7.18 -13.95 0.62
N GLU A 240 7.38 -14.12 -0.68
CA GLU A 240 7.21 -15.40 -1.34
C GLU A 240 8.56 -16.10 -1.42
N THR A 241 8.63 -17.34 -0.95
CA THR A 241 9.88 -18.12 -0.84
C THR A 241 10.66 -18.25 -2.14
N VAL A 242 9.97 -18.22 -3.29
CA VAL A 242 10.61 -18.30 -4.61
C VAL A 242 11.32 -17.00 -5.00
N HIS A 243 10.81 -15.85 -4.56
CA HIS A 243 11.32 -14.53 -4.95
C HIS A 243 12.31 -13.94 -3.96
N GLU A 244 12.36 -14.44 -2.73
CA GLU A 244 13.27 -13.92 -1.69
C GLU A 244 14.73 -13.99 -2.13
N ASN A 245 15.14 -15.10 -2.76
CA ASN A 245 16.50 -15.27 -3.24
C ASN A 245 16.84 -14.38 -4.43
N GLU A 246 15.87 -14.12 -5.32
CA GLU A 246 16.06 -13.20 -6.45
C GLU A 246 16.16 -11.75 -5.98
N VAL A 247 15.29 -11.32 -5.07
CA VAL A 247 15.33 -9.97 -4.49
C VAL A 247 16.62 -9.78 -3.70
N LYS A 248 17.00 -10.76 -2.85
CA LYS A 248 18.28 -10.72 -2.13
C LYS A 248 19.48 -10.64 -3.08
N ALA A 249 19.50 -11.45 -4.14
CA ALA A 249 20.58 -11.42 -5.12
C ALA A 249 20.65 -10.05 -5.83
N ARG A 250 19.51 -9.45 -6.17
CA ARG A 250 19.46 -8.11 -6.78
C ARG A 250 19.91 -7.02 -5.82
N VAL A 251 19.43 -7.04 -4.56
CA VAL A 251 19.87 -6.10 -3.50
C VAL A 251 21.37 -6.25 -3.22
N THR A 252 21.89 -7.48 -3.17
CA THR A 252 23.31 -7.75 -2.91
C THR A 252 24.19 -7.34 -4.10
N ASN A 253 23.69 -7.49 -5.33
CA ASN A 253 24.40 -7.14 -6.56
C ASN A 253 24.14 -5.70 -7.02
N ALA A 254 23.13 -5.03 -6.48
CA ALA A 254 22.94 -3.61 -6.72
C ALA A 254 24.13 -2.86 -6.14
N ASP A 255 24.73 -1.98 -6.94
CA ASP A 255 25.64 -0.99 -6.39
C ASP A 255 24.87 -0.23 -5.31
N ALA A 256 25.28 -0.39 -4.05
CA ALA A 256 24.65 0.27 -2.90
C ALA A 256 24.60 1.81 -3.04
N ARG A 257 25.36 2.38 -3.99
CA ARG A 257 25.32 3.78 -4.39
C ARG A 257 24.22 4.11 -5.40
N ALA A 258 23.49 3.08 -5.90
CA ALA A 258 22.48 3.29 -6.94
C ALA A 258 21.12 3.75 -6.37
N PHE A 259 20.84 3.50 -5.09
CA PHE A 259 19.56 3.82 -4.48
C PHE A 259 19.71 4.51 -3.12
N ASP A 260 18.91 5.54 -2.87
CA ASP A 260 18.58 6.02 -1.53
C ASP A 260 17.45 5.10 -1.00
N ILE A 261 17.79 4.22 -0.06
CA ILE A 261 16.89 3.25 0.57
C ILE A 261 16.38 3.82 1.88
#